data_ce990183ad423103340a9c8c71200725
#
_entry.id   ce990183ad423103340a9c8c71200725
#
_cell.length_a   1.000
_cell.length_b   1.000
_cell.length_c   1.000
_cell.angle_alpha   90.00
_cell.angle_beta   90.00
_cell.angle_gamma   90.00
#
_symmetry.space_group_name_H-M   'P 1'
#
loop_
_entity.id
_entity.type
_entity.pdbx_description
1 polymer ?
#
loop_
_entity_poly.entity_id
_entity_poly.type
_entity_poly.pdbx_seq_one_letter_code
_entity_poly.pdbx_strand_id
1 'polypeptide(L)'
;MAKKLRKAVDAQINKKVFRGIFLTILWSAGILFFISILFDFSFYDPIEPSRYAKESEEGYIVHSDFHFLMDIYTGLHFTGKSYWPLEELNKNEGFGSYKMYAKIQDIYESLHVDGRYNTIFEIKQNRFFIESLTDDNHLSRYIWDFYNDSKWKSEIDYVSDLMDMDEKRMAEIEKLPESAVIYATISFDKVRNLNDTLEFMRSYPDSSFGWIALDSDVQFTRGTFDGIRLTSNLGYSLKEETKEKYPYLTLQYLSEKTTAEQLEQCYLSRLQILYDNPEFLKAVEHESIFYNNDAIGKQEQIKNRLGEINTEGLWSIGLYGEITKNDFLAMVEKGEITYAMIKDVKLSVLSK
;
A
#
# COMPACT_ATOMS: atom_id res chain seq x y z
N MET A 1 -11.49 81.67 9.49
CA MET A 1 -11.90 80.69 10.58
C MET A 1 -12.55 79.44 10.00
N ALA A 2 -13.55 79.51 9.11
CA ALA A 2 -14.28 78.39 8.53
C ALA A 2 -13.43 77.31 7.80
N LYS A 3 -12.37 77.75 7.06
CA LYS A 3 -11.49 76.86 6.31
C LYS A 3 -10.62 75.93 7.21
N LYS A 4 -10.22 76.44 8.41
CA LYS A 4 -9.48 75.69 9.39
C LYS A 4 -10.38 74.65 10.13
N LEU A 5 -11.64 75.02 10.41
CA LEU A 5 -12.64 74.15 11.03
C LEU A 5 -13.00 73.01 10.11
N ARG A 6 -13.19 73.25 8.82
CA ARG A 6 -13.50 72.24 7.81
C ARG A 6 -12.37 71.23 7.67
N LYS A 7 -11.10 71.71 7.61
CA LYS A 7 -9.95 70.77 7.58
C LYS A 7 -9.83 69.89 8.84
N ALA A 8 -10.16 70.43 10.00
CA ALA A 8 -10.14 69.67 11.26
C ALA A 8 -11.26 68.62 11.33
N VAL A 9 -12.45 68.94 10.82
CA VAL A 9 -13.59 68.04 10.73
C VAL A 9 -13.29 66.95 9.71
N ASP A 10 -12.79 67.28 8.51
CA ASP A 10 -12.41 66.32 7.46
C ASP A 10 -11.31 65.37 7.97
N ALA A 11 -10.32 65.85 8.72
CA ALA A 11 -9.28 65.04 9.32
C ALA A 11 -9.82 64.07 10.38
N GLN A 12 -10.81 64.49 11.18
CA GLN A 12 -11.46 63.61 12.18
C GLN A 12 -12.35 62.55 11.51
N ILE A 13 -13.09 62.96 10.45
CA ILE A 13 -13.91 61.99 9.68
C ILE A 13 -13.02 60.98 9.03
N ASN A 14 -11.95 61.38 8.35
CA ASN A 14 -11.01 60.46 7.71
C ASN A 14 -10.36 59.51 8.72
N LYS A 15 -10.01 60.01 9.91
CA LYS A 15 -9.46 59.16 10.99
C LYS A 15 -10.46 58.11 11.48
N LYS A 16 -11.75 58.52 11.64
CA LYS A 16 -12.80 57.57 12.05
C LYS A 16 -13.08 56.52 10.95
N VAL A 17 -13.19 56.97 9.69
CA VAL A 17 -13.38 56.10 8.54
C VAL A 17 -12.22 55.12 8.39
N PHE A 18 -10.98 55.63 8.45
CA PHE A 18 -9.79 54.77 8.38
C PHE A 18 -9.74 53.73 9.52
N ARG A 19 -10.08 54.16 10.74
CA ARG A 19 -10.16 53.27 11.90
C ARG A 19 -11.27 52.20 11.72
N GLY A 20 -12.41 52.60 11.15
CA GLY A 20 -13.49 51.67 10.83
C GLY A 20 -13.07 50.64 9.79
N ILE A 21 -12.47 51.06 8.69
CA ILE A 21 -11.95 50.17 7.63
C ILE A 21 -10.89 49.22 8.20
N PHE A 22 -9.95 49.75 8.97
CA PHE A 22 -8.90 48.94 9.59
C PHE A 22 -9.47 47.87 10.52
N LEU A 23 -10.44 48.24 11.38
CA LEU A 23 -11.13 47.26 12.26
C LEU A 23 -11.88 46.23 11.45
N THR A 24 -12.57 46.60 10.38
CA THR A 24 -13.29 45.65 9.52
C THR A 24 -12.32 44.66 8.88
N ILE A 25 -11.18 45.15 8.34
CA ILE A 25 -10.15 44.25 7.79
C ILE A 25 -9.60 43.31 8.84
N LEU A 26 -9.32 43.82 10.04
CA LEU A 26 -8.80 42.99 11.16
C LEU A 26 -9.80 41.92 11.59
N TRP A 27 -11.08 42.27 11.70
CA TRP A 27 -12.15 41.30 12.01
C TRP A 27 -12.34 40.28 10.91
N SER A 28 -12.32 40.73 9.61
CA SER A 28 -12.42 39.79 8.49
C SER A 28 -11.24 38.81 8.44
N ALA A 29 -10.01 39.32 8.68
CA ALA A 29 -8.82 38.48 8.77
C ALA A 29 -8.91 37.49 9.96
N GLY A 30 -9.40 37.94 11.12
CA GLY A 30 -9.63 37.09 12.27
C GLY A 30 -10.67 36.00 12.04
N ILE A 31 -11.77 36.32 11.38
CA ILE A 31 -12.81 35.35 10.99
C ILE A 31 -12.26 34.35 9.98
N LEU A 32 -11.53 34.81 8.95
CA LEU A 32 -10.91 33.91 7.97
C LEU A 32 -9.89 32.99 8.62
N PHE A 33 -9.08 33.49 9.55
CA PHE A 33 -8.13 32.69 10.31
C PHE A 33 -8.84 31.63 11.17
N PHE A 34 -9.92 32.01 11.83
CA PHE A 34 -10.71 31.08 12.65
C PHE A 34 -11.41 30.01 11.80
N ILE A 35 -11.94 30.42 10.64
CA ILE A 35 -12.52 29.49 9.68
C ILE A 35 -11.44 28.53 9.16
N SER A 36 -10.23 29.00 8.85
CA SER A 36 -9.11 28.17 8.43
C SER A 36 -8.79 27.08 9.47
N ILE A 37 -8.69 27.45 10.74
CA ILE A 37 -8.44 26.50 11.84
C ILE A 37 -9.59 25.48 11.96
N LEU A 38 -10.84 25.93 11.90
CA LEU A 38 -11.98 25.01 11.95
C LEU A 38 -12.02 24.07 10.75
N PHE A 39 -11.60 24.53 9.58
CA PHE A 39 -11.48 23.69 8.39
C PHE A 39 -10.40 22.63 8.56
N ASP A 40 -9.22 22.98 9.07
CA ASP A 40 -8.14 22.01 9.28
C ASP A 40 -8.55 20.91 10.27
N PHE A 41 -9.27 21.25 11.34
CA PHE A 41 -9.80 20.25 12.28
C PHE A 41 -10.93 19.37 11.72
N SER A 42 -11.53 19.75 10.59
CA SER A 42 -12.65 19.01 10.00
C SER A 42 -12.20 17.95 9.00
N PHE A 43 -10.92 17.92 8.64
CA PHE A 43 -10.36 17.00 7.67
C PHE A 43 -9.39 16.02 8.32
N TYR A 44 -9.24 14.85 7.68
CA TYR A 44 -8.23 13.87 8.07
C TYR A 44 -6.83 14.50 8.02
N ASP A 45 -6.09 14.39 9.12
CA ASP A 45 -4.69 14.84 9.20
C ASP A 45 -3.74 13.64 8.97
N PRO A 46 -3.14 13.53 7.78
CA PRO A 46 -2.26 12.41 7.45
C PRO A 46 -0.87 12.55 8.08
N ILE A 47 -0.51 13.71 8.64
CA ILE A 47 0.82 13.98 9.22
C ILE A 47 0.84 13.70 10.72
N GLU A 48 -0.31 13.46 11.33
CA GLU A 48 -0.39 13.17 12.76
C GLU A 48 0.52 11.98 13.12
N PRO A 49 1.33 12.09 14.20
CA PRO A 49 2.19 11.01 14.65
C PRO A 49 1.42 9.72 14.90
N SER A 50 2.01 8.58 14.54
CA SER A 50 1.33 7.30 14.61
C SER A 50 0.84 6.96 16.02
N ARG A 51 -0.43 6.59 16.10
CA ARG A 51 -1.06 6.05 17.31
C ARG A 51 -0.58 4.64 17.63
N TYR A 52 0.00 3.94 16.65
CA TYR A 52 0.31 2.52 16.68
C TYR A 52 1.79 2.22 16.95
N ALA A 53 2.69 3.09 16.48
CA ALA A 53 4.12 2.94 16.63
C ALA A 53 4.67 3.75 17.82
N LYS A 54 5.77 3.25 18.43
CA LYS A 54 6.54 3.99 19.44
C LYS A 54 7.48 4.96 18.74
N GLU A 55 7.75 6.08 19.38
CA GLU A 55 8.91 6.91 19.05
C GLU A 55 10.19 6.09 19.23
N SER A 56 11.10 6.17 18.29
CA SER A 56 12.40 5.53 18.40
C SER A 56 13.25 6.29 19.43
N GLU A 57 13.84 5.57 20.38
CA GLU A 57 14.79 6.15 21.34
C GLU A 57 16.04 6.74 20.68
N GLU A 58 16.34 6.35 19.44
CA GLU A 58 17.49 6.81 18.67
C GLU A 58 17.17 8.00 17.73
N GLY A 59 16.00 8.63 17.87
CA GLY A 59 15.61 9.80 17.08
C GLY A 59 15.20 9.48 15.64
N TYR A 60 14.94 8.22 15.34
CA TYR A 60 14.34 7.83 14.07
C TYR A 60 12.88 8.31 14.00
N ILE A 61 12.48 8.69 12.82
CA ILE A 61 11.24 9.37 12.49
C ILE A 61 10.05 8.56 12.99
N VAL A 62 9.16 9.20 13.74
CA VAL A 62 7.84 8.66 14.07
C VAL A 62 7.01 8.72 12.80
N HIS A 63 6.75 7.58 12.24
CA HIS A 63 5.90 7.52 11.06
C HIS A 63 4.49 8.04 11.40
N SER A 64 3.92 8.82 10.50
CA SER A 64 2.53 9.25 10.63
C SER A 64 1.57 8.06 10.52
N ASP A 65 0.35 8.22 11.05
CA ASP A 65 -0.70 7.21 10.90
C ASP A 65 -0.96 6.89 9.43
N PHE A 66 -0.92 7.89 8.54
CA PHE A 66 -1.09 7.69 7.12
C PHE A 66 -0.05 6.73 6.53
N HIS A 67 1.23 6.98 6.79
CA HIS A 67 2.30 6.14 6.27
C HIS A 67 2.25 4.72 6.84
N PHE A 68 1.93 4.60 8.12
CA PHE A 68 1.75 3.30 8.76
C PHE A 68 0.61 2.49 8.12
N LEU A 69 -0.55 3.13 7.91
CA LEU A 69 -1.71 2.48 7.29
C LEU A 69 -1.49 2.19 5.80
N MET A 70 -0.77 3.08 5.08
CA MET A 70 -0.41 2.85 3.68
C MET A 70 0.56 1.67 3.50
N ASP A 71 1.49 1.44 4.43
CA ASP A 71 2.33 0.24 4.38
C ASP A 71 1.51 -1.04 4.54
N ILE A 72 0.57 -1.05 5.48
CA ILE A 72 -0.33 -2.17 5.70
C ILE A 72 -1.20 -2.38 4.45
N TYR A 73 -1.79 -1.32 3.93
CA TYR A 73 -2.64 -1.36 2.73
C TYR A 73 -1.87 -1.89 1.51
N THR A 74 -0.65 -1.38 1.29
CA THR A 74 0.25 -1.85 0.23
C THR A 74 0.58 -3.34 0.40
N GLY A 75 0.88 -3.76 1.62
CA GLY A 75 1.22 -5.15 1.92
C GLY A 75 0.07 -6.14 1.70
N LEU A 76 -1.18 -5.69 1.80
CA LEU A 76 -2.37 -6.51 1.55
C LEU A 76 -2.75 -6.55 0.07
N HIS A 77 -2.68 -5.41 -0.64
CA HIS A 77 -3.37 -5.25 -1.93
C HIS A 77 -2.43 -5.06 -3.13
N PHE A 78 -1.11 -4.92 -2.91
CA PHE A 78 -0.15 -4.75 -4.01
C PHE A 78 0.90 -5.86 -4.01
N THR A 79 0.76 -6.77 -4.95
CA THR A 79 1.61 -7.95 -5.09
C THR A 79 3.09 -7.59 -5.12
N GLY A 80 3.82 -8.10 -4.12
CA GLY A 80 5.27 -7.95 -4.07
C GLY A 80 5.76 -6.51 -3.92
N LYS A 81 4.93 -5.59 -3.43
CA LYS A 81 5.35 -4.20 -3.21
C LYS A 81 5.66 -3.92 -1.74
N SER A 82 6.66 -3.08 -1.55
CA SER A 82 7.01 -2.47 -0.28
C SER A 82 6.78 -0.97 -0.34
N TYR A 83 6.48 -0.40 0.81
CA TYR A 83 6.19 1.01 1.00
C TYR A 83 7.25 1.63 1.90
N TRP A 84 7.89 2.71 1.44
CA TRP A 84 8.91 3.45 2.18
C TRP A 84 8.49 4.90 2.31
N PRO A 85 8.14 5.37 3.50
CA PRO A 85 7.81 6.77 3.73
C PRO A 85 9.03 7.66 3.58
N LEU A 86 8.82 8.86 3.04
CA LEU A 86 9.80 9.94 2.95
C LEU A 86 9.27 11.13 3.77
N GLU A 87 9.17 10.92 5.07
CA GLU A 87 8.44 11.81 5.99
C GLU A 87 9.01 13.22 6.06
N GLU A 88 10.32 13.36 5.91
CA GLU A 88 11.00 14.65 5.85
C GLU A 88 10.55 15.53 4.67
N LEU A 89 9.94 14.93 3.65
CA LEU A 89 9.40 15.64 2.50
C LEU A 89 7.94 16.01 2.64
N ASN A 90 7.23 15.46 3.63
CA ASN A 90 5.81 15.71 3.83
C ASN A 90 5.51 17.19 4.04
N LYS A 91 4.40 17.66 3.47
CA LYS A 91 4.00 19.06 3.52
C LYS A 91 2.53 19.20 3.89
N ASN A 92 2.26 20.08 4.84
CA ASN A 92 0.94 20.63 5.05
C ASN A 92 0.83 21.92 4.23
N GLU A 93 -0.06 21.93 3.25
CA GLU A 93 -0.30 23.09 2.38
C GLU A 93 -1.46 23.97 2.91
N GLY A 94 -2.07 23.59 4.03
CA GLY A 94 -3.20 24.26 4.65
C GLY A 94 -4.56 23.90 4.03
N PHE A 95 -5.63 24.26 4.71
CA PHE A 95 -7.01 24.01 4.29
C PHE A 95 -7.34 22.53 4.01
N GLY A 96 -6.79 21.62 4.80
CA GLY A 96 -6.96 20.18 4.61
C GLY A 96 -6.26 19.65 3.36
N SER A 97 -5.19 20.32 2.90
CA SER A 97 -4.37 19.89 1.78
C SER A 97 -2.99 19.49 2.25
N TYR A 98 -2.58 18.27 1.89
CA TYR A 98 -1.32 17.67 2.30
C TYR A 98 -0.63 17.01 1.10
N LYS A 99 0.70 17.04 1.09
CA LYS A 99 1.53 16.21 0.20
C LYS A 99 2.34 15.25 1.04
N MET A 100 2.11 13.97 0.79
CA MET A 100 2.80 12.87 1.43
C MET A 100 3.71 12.20 0.41
N TYR A 101 4.93 11.90 0.81
CA TYR A 101 5.92 11.34 -0.09
C TYR A 101 6.32 9.95 0.36
N ALA A 102 6.35 9.02 -0.58
CA ALA A 102 6.83 7.67 -0.34
C ALA A 102 7.50 7.10 -1.57
N LYS A 103 8.28 6.05 -1.37
CA LYS A 103 8.81 5.19 -2.42
C LYS A 103 8.05 3.87 -2.37
N ILE A 104 7.42 3.51 -3.48
CA ILE A 104 6.82 2.19 -3.66
C ILE A 104 7.71 1.43 -4.63
N GLN A 105 8.21 0.30 -4.19
CA GLN A 105 9.15 -0.51 -4.97
C GLN A 105 8.86 -1.99 -4.81
N ASP A 106 9.44 -2.82 -5.65
CA ASP A 106 9.40 -4.25 -5.49
C ASP A 106 10.13 -4.68 -4.20
N ILE A 107 9.61 -5.71 -3.49
CA ILE A 107 10.22 -6.21 -2.25
C ILE A 107 11.62 -6.77 -2.44
N TYR A 108 11.98 -7.16 -3.67
CA TYR A 108 13.30 -7.68 -4.04
C TYR A 108 14.18 -6.64 -4.76
N GLU A 109 13.70 -5.42 -4.98
CA GLU A 109 14.56 -4.34 -5.46
C GLU A 109 15.45 -3.82 -4.33
N SER A 110 16.73 -3.65 -4.64
CA SER A 110 17.64 -3.02 -3.69
C SER A 110 17.30 -1.53 -3.53
N LEU A 111 17.41 -1.02 -2.31
CA LEU A 111 17.17 0.39 -1.93
C LEU A 111 18.00 1.42 -2.71
N HIS A 112 18.99 0.99 -3.47
CA HIS A 112 19.99 1.84 -4.12
C HIS A 112 19.70 2.23 -5.57
N VAL A 113 18.54 1.86 -6.11
CA VAL A 113 18.18 2.34 -7.44
C VAL A 113 17.76 3.80 -7.36
N ASP A 114 18.51 4.63 -8.08
CA ASP A 114 18.41 6.10 -8.19
C ASP A 114 17.02 6.65 -7.92
N GLY A 115 16.94 7.74 -7.15
CA GLY A 115 15.77 8.45 -6.65
C GLY A 115 14.66 8.85 -7.63
N ARG A 116 14.39 8.04 -8.64
CA ARG A 116 13.42 8.28 -9.72
C ARG A 116 12.00 7.80 -9.43
N TYR A 117 11.77 7.10 -8.31
CA TYR A 117 10.49 6.42 -8.05
C TYR A 117 9.74 6.94 -6.83
N ASN A 118 9.83 8.25 -6.57
CA ASN A 118 9.04 8.83 -5.50
C ASN A 118 7.58 8.94 -5.94
N THR A 119 6.69 8.39 -5.17
CA THR A 119 5.24 8.58 -5.32
C THR A 119 4.82 9.73 -4.43
N ILE A 120 4.09 10.67 -4.99
CA ILE A 120 3.49 11.75 -4.25
C ILE A 120 2.02 11.41 -4.06
N PHE A 121 1.58 11.44 -2.83
CA PHE A 121 0.18 11.33 -2.47
C PHE A 121 -0.32 12.73 -2.09
N GLU A 122 -1.26 13.24 -2.85
CA GLU A 122 -1.97 14.45 -2.49
C GLU A 122 -3.26 14.09 -1.77
N ILE A 123 -3.47 14.67 -0.59
CA ILE A 123 -4.72 14.55 0.15
C ILE A 123 -5.33 15.94 0.21
N LYS A 124 -6.47 16.12 -0.45
CA LYS A 124 -7.21 17.38 -0.51
C LYS A 124 -8.62 17.18 0.04
N GLN A 125 -8.88 17.73 1.22
CA GLN A 125 -10.22 17.70 1.82
C GLN A 125 -10.80 16.26 1.88
N ASN A 126 -10.04 15.33 2.45
CA ASN A 126 -10.35 13.89 2.53
C ASN A 126 -10.41 13.17 1.17
N ARG A 127 -9.88 13.74 0.12
CA ARG A 127 -9.75 13.08 -1.19
C ARG A 127 -8.29 12.79 -1.46
N PHE A 128 -8.02 11.57 -1.80
CA PHE A 128 -6.69 11.07 -2.09
C PHE A 128 -6.44 11.07 -3.59
N PHE A 129 -5.26 11.52 -3.99
CA PHE A 129 -4.79 11.51 -5.37
C PHE A 129 -3.35 11.01 -5.37
N ILE A 130 -3.00 10.21 -6.36
CA ILE A 130 -1.63 9.77 -6.59
C ILE A 130 -1.07 10.56 -7.77
N GLU A 131 -0.03 11.32 -7.52
CA GLU A 131 0.79 11.94 -8.54
C GLU A 131 2.09 11.13 -8.64
N SER A 132 2.25 10.34 -9.68
CA SER A 132 3.50 9.62 -9.94
C SER A 132 4.46 10.56 -10.65
N LEU A 133 5.68 10.70 -10.15
CA LEU A 133 6.75 11.47 -10.79
C LEU A 133 7.36 10.78 -12.01
N THR A 134 6.94 9.56 -12.32
CA THR A 134 7.41 8.80 -13.47
C THR A 134 6.26 8.34 -14.35
N ASP A 135 6.44 8.37 -15.68
CA ASP A 135 5.48 7.87 -16.68
C ASP A 135 5.17 6.36 -16.52
N ASP A 136 5.96 5.64 -15.73
CA ASP A 136 5.74 4.26 -15.36
C ASP A 136 4.89 4.20 -14.07
N ASN A 137 3.58 4.21 -14.24
CA ASN A 137 2.61 3.94 -13.16
C ASN A 137 2.78 2.50 -12.67
N HIS A 138 3.78 2.26 -11.84
CA HIS A 138 4.10 0.92 -11.32
C HIS A 138 2.96 0.27 -10.54
N LEU A 139 2.00 1.05 -10.04
CA LEU A 139 0.82 0.54 -9.34
C LEU A 139 -0.26 0.01 -10.30
N SER A 140 -0.31 0.48 -11.54
CA SER A 140 -1.38 0.10 -12.49
C SER A 140 -1.05 -1.12 -13.37
N ARG A 141 0.19 -1.60 -13.38
CA ARG A 141 0.64 -2.68 -14.28
C ARG A 141 0.34 -4.09 -13.79
N TYR A 142 -0.17 -4.27 -12.56
CA TYR A 142 -0.24 -5.58 -11.91
C TYR A 142 -1.64 -6.19 -11.86
N ILE A 143 -2.48 -5.87 -12.84
CA ILE A 143 -3.88 -6.33 -12.90
C ILE A 143 -4.00 -7.85 -13.07
N TRP A 144 -2.94 -8.55 -13.52
CA TRP A 144 -3.00 -9.96 -13.95
C TRP A 144 -1.90 -10.83 -13.35
N ASP A 145 -1.50 -10.55 -12.13
CA ASP A 145 -0.38 -11.25 -11.50
C ASP A 145 -0.64 -12.73 -11.21
N PHE A 146 -1.90 -13.13 -11.07
CA PHE A 146 -2.29 -14.49 -10.76
C PHE A 146 -3.47 -14.94 -11.62
N TYR A 147 -3.48 -16.23 -11.93
CA TYR A 147 -4.56 -16.87 -12.66
C TYR A 147 -5.33 -17.81 -11.76
N ASN A 148 -6.65 -17.69 -11.73
CA ASN A 148 -7.54 -18.64 -11.09
C ASN A 148 -8.59 -19.09 -12.11
N ASP A 149 -8.48 -20.34 -12.58
CA ASP A 149 -9.29 -20.93 -13.65
C ASP A 149 -10.81 -20.93 -13.33
N SER A 150 -11.16 -20.93 -12.04
CA SER A 150 -12.56 -21.01 -11.63
C SER A 150 -13.34 -19.71 -11.74
N LYS A 151 -12.67 -18.56 -11.61
CA LYS A 151 -13.33 -17.24 -11.52
C LYS A 151 -13.21 -16.37 -12.79
N TRP A 152 -12.19 -16.59 -13.63
CA TRP A 152 -11.80 -15.65 -14.68
C TRP A 152 -11.89 -16.20 -16.11
N LYS A 153 -12.41 -17.38 -16.27
CA LYS A 153 -12.44 -18.12 -17.55
C LYS A 153 -13.09 -17.39 -18.73
N SER A 154 -13.94 -16.41 -18.47
CA SER A 154 -14.68 -15.69 -19.53
C SER A 154 -14.03 -14.40 -20.03
N GLU A 155 -13.03 -13.86 -19.32
CA GLU A 155 -12.37 -12.59 -19.69
C GLU A 155 -10.96 -12.80 -20.28
N ILE A 156 -10.48 -14.04 -20.32
CA ILE A 156 -9.04 -14.34 -20.40
C ILE A 156 -8.57 -14.93 -21.73
N ASP A 157 -9.41 -15.13 -22.71
CA ASP A 157 -8.94 -15.59 -24.04
C ASP A 157 -7.83 -14.72 -24.65
N TYR A 158 -7.75 -13.46 -24.24
CA TYR A 158 -6.70 -12.53 -24.68
C TYR A 158 -5.43 -12.57 -23.81
N VAL A 159 -5.54 -12.92 -22.54
CA VAL A 159 -4.44 -12.91 -21.57
C VAL A 159 -3.72 -14.25 -21.53
N SER A 160 -4.41 -15.35 -21.84
CA SER A 160 -3.82 -16.70 -21.88
C SER A 160 -2.63 -16.78 -22.85
N ASP A 161 -2.72 -16.13 -24.01
CA ASP A 161 -1.64 -16.12 -25.00
C ASP A 161 -0.36 -15.41 -24.54
N LEU A 162 -0.48 -14.52 -23.54
CA LEU A 162 0.68 -13.77 -22.99
C LEU A 162 1.34 -14.47 -21.82
N MET A 163 0.65 -15.42 -21.18
CA MET A 163 0.97 -15.87 -19.84
C MET A 163 1.06 -17.38 -19.68
N ASP A 164 0.73 -18.12 -20.72
CA ASP A 164 0.83 -19.57 -20.70
C ASP A 164 2.31 -20.00 -20.62
N MET A 165 2.57 -21.00 -19.79
CA MET A 165 3.88 -21.65 -19.70
C MET A 165 4.10 -22.52 -20.94
N ASP A 166 4.08 -21.89 -22.13
CA ASP A 166 4.25 -22.58 -23.39
C ASP A 166 5.66 -23.20 -23.51
N GLU A 167 5.78 -24.19 -24.41
CA GLU A 167 7.05 -24.87 -24.68
C GLU A 167 8.18 -23.90 -25.03
N LYS A 168 7.85 -22.77 -25.66
CA LYS A 168 8.83 -21.77 -26.08
C LYS A 168 9.42 -21.03 -24.86
N ARG A 169 8.57 -20.60 -23.89
CA ARG A 169 9.02 -19.93 -22.67
C ARG A 169 9.79 -20.88 -21.78
N MET A 170 9.33 -22.11 -21.67
CA MET A 170 10.06 -23.14 -20.93
C MET A 170 11.44 -23.37 -21.53
N ALA A 171 11.56 -23.47 -22.86
CA ALA A 171 12.84 -23.60 -23.55
C ALA A 171 13.75 -22.37 -23.39
N GLU A 172 13.21 -21.17 -23.17
CA GLU A 172 13.97 -19.96 -22.85
C GLU A 172 14.50 -20.03 -21.41
N ILE A 173 13.68 -20.46 -20.46
CA ILE A 173 14.09 -20.63 -19.05
C ILE A 173 15.15 -21.72 -18.92
N GLU A 174 15.01 -22.84 -19.62
CA GLU A 174 16.00 -23.91 -19.64
C GLU A 174 17.39 -23.45 -20.11
N LYS A 175 17.46 -22.47 -21.01
CA LYS A 175 18.72 -21.90 -21.51
C LYS A 175 19.39 -20.94 -20.52
N LEU A 176 18.69 -20.48 -19.50
CA LEU A 176 19.29 -19.62 -18.47
C LEU A 176 20.42 -20.37 -17.74
N PRO A 177 21.44 -19.67 -17.26
CA PRO A 177 22.45 -20.26 -16.38
C PRO A 177 21.81 -20.85 -15.11
N GLU A 178 22.43 -21.88 -14.54
CA GLU A 178 21.95 -22.46 -13.26
C GLU A 178 21.91 -21.47 -12.11
N SER A 179 22.77 -20.43 -12.17
CA SER A 179 22.79 -19.34 -11.19
C SER A 179 21.69 -18.29 -11.40
N ALA A 180 20.79 -18.48 -12.38
CA ALA A 180 19.73 -17.54 -12.64
C ALA A 180 18.67 -17.58 -11.54
N VAL A 181 18.20 -16.40 -11.17
CA VAL A 181 17.14 -16.18 -10.22
C VAL A 181 15.98 -15.49 -10.95
N ILE A 182 14.81 -16.05 -10.81
CA ILE A 182 13.59 -15.64 -11.51
C ILE A 182 12.70 -14.92 -10.48
N TYR A 183 12.36 -13.69 -10.78
CA TYR A 183 11.37 -12.92 -10.01
C TYR A 183 10.01 -13.11 -10.68
N ALA A 184 9.14 -13.85 -10.03
CA ALA A 184 7.87 -14.21 -10.63
C ALA A 184 6.72 -14.31 -9.62
N THR A 185 5.51 -14.06 -10.12
CA THR A 185 4.31 -14.59 -9.51
C THR A 185 4.05 -15.98 -10.08
N ILE A 186 3.69 -16.91 -9.22
CA ILE A 186 3.33 -18.28 -9.59
C ILE A 186 1.93 -18.59 -9.08
N SER A 187 1.11 -19.23 -9.91
CA SER A 187 -0.21 -19.72 -9.50
C SER A 187 -0.16 -21.23 -9.31
N PHE A 188 -0.75 -21.69 -8.24
CA PHE A 188 -0.82 -23.13 -7.93
C PHE A 188 -1.74 -23.87 -8.90
N ASP A 189 -1.54 -25.18 -9.01
CA ASP A 189 -2.41 -26.13 -9.69
C ASP A 189 -3.83 -26.17 -9.12
N LYS A 190 -3.94 -25.90 -7.82
CA LYS A 190 -5.19 -25.81 -7.05
C LYS A 190 -5.00 -24.88 -5.86
N VAL A 191 -6.10 -24.33 -5.37
CA VAL A 191 -6.09 -23.55 -4.14
C VAL A 191 -5.56 -24.38 -2.97
N ARG A 192 -4.76 -23.77 -2.10
CA ARG A 192 -4.09 -24.42 -0.96
C ARG A 192 -4.46 -23.70 0.33
N ASN A 193 -4.67 -24.43 1.41
CA ASN A 193 -4.74 -23.81 2.73
C ASN A 193 -3.35 -23.27 3.14
N LEU A 194 -3.28 -22.45 4.17
CA LEU A 194 -2.01 -21.85 4.59
C LEU A 194 -0.96 -22.84 5.08
N ASN A 195 -1.35 -24.01 5.64
CA ASN A 195 -0.40 -25.06 6.01
C ASN A 195 0.27 -25.65 4.77
N ASP A 196 -0.54 -26.05 3.78
CA ASP A 196 -0.03 -26.61 2.51
C ASP A 196 0.82 -25.59 1.77
N THR A 197 0.47 -24.30 1.86
CA THR A 197 1.26 -23.21 1.28
C THR A 197 2.63 -23.10 1.97
N LEU A 198 2.68 -23.14 3.29
CA LEU A 198 3.94 -23.12 4.04
C LEU A 198 4.80 -24.36 3.77
N GLU A 199 4.20 -25.55 3.65
CA GLU A 199 4.90 -26.79 3.28
C GLU A 199 5.49 -26.69 1.87
N PHE A 200 4.72 -26.15 0.91
CA PHE A 200 5.22 -25.87 -0.43
C PHE A 200 6.42 -24.95 -0.39
N MET A 201 6.34 -23.80 0.29
CA MET A 201 7.46 -22.86 0.40
C MET A 201 8.71 -23.50 1.02
N ARG A 202 8.54 -24.35 2.03
CA ARG A 202 9.64 -25.09 2.69
C ARG A 202 10.24 -26.18 1.81
N SER A 203 9.49 -26.70 0.85
CA SER A 203 10.00 -27.71 -0.08
C SER A 203 10.97 -27.13 -1.12
N TYR A 204 11.05 -25.79 -1.20
CA TYR A 204 11.95 -25.05 -2.10
C TYR A 204 12.84 -24.08 -1.30
N PRO A 205 13.79 -24.60 -0.50
CA PRO A 205 14.56 -23.82 0.46
C PRO A 205 15.55 -22.82 -0.19
N ASP A 206 15.93 -23.03 -1.45
CA ASP A 206 16.81 -22.16 -2.21
C ASP A 206 16.06 -20.96 -2.85
N SER A 207 14.73 -20.96 -2.74
CA SER A 207 13.85 -19.89 -3.20
C SER A 207 13.32 -19.08 -2.03
N SER A 208 13.02 -17.81 -2.27
CA SER A 208 12.47 -16.90 -1.27
C SER A 208 11.12 -16.36 -1.73
N PHE A 209 10.09 -16.54 -0.91
CA PHE A 209 8.74 -16.04 -1.20
C PHE A 209 8.40 -14.89 -0.27
N GLY A 210 8.07 -13.75 -0.86
CA GLY A 210 7.82 -12.51 -0.12
C GLY A 210 6.35 -12.11 -0.04
N TRP A 211 5.46 -12.77 -0.80
CA TRP A 211 4.04 -12.46 -0.79
C TRP A 211 3.18 -13.68 -1.15
N ILE A 212 2.09 -13.87 -0.42
CA ILE A 212 1.11 -14.94 -0.63
C ILE A 212 -0.16 -14.32 -1.22
N ALA A 213 -0.60 -14.78 -2.39
CA ALA A 213 -1.89 -14.43 -2.96
C ALA A 213 -3.00 -15.25 -2.31
N LEU A 214 -4.06 -14.58 -1.87
CA LEU A 214 -5.20 -15.21 -1.24
C LEU A 214 -6.39 -15.29 -2.18
N ASP A 215 -7.13 -16.37 -2.13
CA ASP A 215 -8.43 -16.48 -2.76
C ASP A 215 -9.45 -15.64 -1.98
N SER A 216 -10.22 -14.82 -2.70
CA SER A 216 -11.23 -13.96 -2.13
C SER A 216 -12.32 -13.65 -3.15
N ASP A 217 -13.56 -13.67 -2.71
CA ASP A 217 -14.69 -13.15 -3.48
C ASP A 217 -14.80 -11.63 -3.39
N VAL A 218 -14.13 -11.03 -2.42
CA VAL A 218 -14.09 -9.58 -2.21
C VAL A 218 -12.91 -8.98 -2.96
N GLN A 219 -13.17 -8.12 -3.93
CA GLN A 219 -12.13 -7.36 -4.63
C GLN A 219 -11.99 -5.96 -4.00
N PHE A 220 -10.88 -5.71 -3.33
CA PHE A 220 -10.61 -4.41 -2.71
C PHE A 220 -10.19 -3.33 -3.71
N THR A 221 -9.54 -3.74 -4.78
CA THR A 221 -9.10 -2.87 -5.86
C THR A 221 -9.31 -3.58 -7.19
N ARG A 222 -9.56 -2.81 -8.24
CA ARG A 222 -9.78 -3.40 -9.57
C ARG A 222 -8.51 -4.12 -10.03
N GLY A 223 -8.64 -5.42 -10.23
CA GLY A 223 -7.58 -6.25 -10.81
C GLY A 223 -6.39 -6.53 -9.89
N THR A 224 -6.50 -6.29 -8.58
CA THR A 224 -5.50 -6.72 -7.61
C THR A 224 -6.03 -7.89 -6.79
N PHE A 225 -5.11 -8.75 -6.38
CA PHE A 225 -5.40 -9.84 -5.47
C PHE A 225 -5.17 -9.38 -4.04
N ASP A 226 -5.91 -9.97 -3.13
CA ASP A 226 -5.67 -9.86 -1.72
C ASP A 226 -4.52 -10.78 -1.31
N GLY A 227 -3.73 -10.39 -0.32
CA GLY A 227 -2.59 -11.22 0.05
C GLY A 227 -1.88 -10.84 1.33
N ILE A 228 -0.84 -11.60 1.62
CA ILE A 228 -0.01 -11.43 2.81
C ILE A 228 1.41 -11.13 2.38
N ARG A 229 1.87 -9.90 2.59
CA ARG A 229 3.30 -9.61 2.50
C ARG A 229 4.02 -10.21 3.69
N LEU A 230 5.04 -11.03 3.41
CA LEU A 230 5.81 -11.79 4.38
C LEU A 230 7.07 -11.06 4.86
N THR A 231 7.40 -9.96 4.20
CA THR A 231 8.49 -9.08 4.57
C THR A 231 7.92 -7.73 5.02
N SER A 232 8.35 -7.24 6.18
CA SER A 232 8.06 -5.87 6.59
C SER A 232 9.36 -5.07 6.47
N ASN A 233 9.34 -4.04 5.64
CA ASN A 233 10.47 -3.14 5.51
C ASN A 233 10.45 -2.05 6.59
N LEU A 234 9.36 -1.90 7.27
CA LEU A 234 9.20 -0.91 8.32
C LEU A 234 9.50 -1.57 9.65
N GLY A 235 10.68 -1.30 10.17
CA GLY A 235 11.11 -1.70 11.50
C GLY A 235 10.34 -0.98 12.61
N TYR A 236 8.99 -0.99 12.54
CA TYR A 236 8.18 -0.35 13.57
C TYR A 236 8.35 -1.03 14.90
N SER A 237 8.72 -0.26 15.90
CA SER A 237 8.49 -0.63 17.27
C SER A 237 7.03 -0.34 17.62
N LEU A 238 6.17 -1.34 17.61
CA LEU A 238 4.77 -1.18 17.96
C LEU A 238 4.60 -0.91 19.46
N LYS A 239 3.59 -0.10 19.81
CA LYS A 239 3.12 0.05 21.19
C LYS A 239 2.57 -1.29 21.69
N GLU A 240 2.67 -1.59 22.99
CA GLU A 240 2.23 -2.88 23.53
C GLU A 240 0.71 -3.09 23.31
N GLU A 241 -0.09 -2.05 23.53
CA GLU A 241 -1.52 -2.06 23.23
C GLU A 241 -1.86 -2.39 21.77
N THR A 242 -0.99 -1.94 20.84
CA THR A 242 -1.13 -2.28 19.43
C THR A 242 -0.84 -3.76 19.17
N LYS A 243 0.20 -4.30 19.80
CA LYS A 243 0.56 -5.73 19.68
C LYS A 243 -0.52 -6.64 20.27
N GLU A 244 -1.12 -6.22 21.38
CA GLU A 244 -2.20 -6.97 22.04
C GLU A 244 -3.46 -6.96 21.18
N LYS A 245 -3.82 -5.80 20.60
CA LYS A 245 -5.03 -5.66 19.80
C LYS A 245 -4.90 -6.26 18.40
N TYR A 246 -3.70 -6.19 17.82
CA TYR A 246 -3.41 -6.64 16.44
C TYR A 246 -2.21 -7.61 16.46
N PRO A 247 -2.40 -8.85 16.91
CA PRO A 247 -1.31 -9.82 17.01
C PRO A 247 -0.72 -10.13 15.63
N TYR A 248 0.60 -10.30 15.60
CA TYR A 248 1.38 -10.58 14.38
C TYR A 248 1.26 -9.53 13.26
N LEU A 249 0.76 -8.33 13.55
CA LEU A 249 0.56 -7.25 12.57
C LEU A 249 1.80 -7.00 11.70
N THR A 250 2.99 -7.03 12.30
CA THR A 250 4.28 -6.89 11.65
C THR A 250 5.05 -8.20 11.64
N LEU A 251 4.52 -9.23 11.00
CA LEU A 251 5.28 -10.44 10.76
C LEU A 251 6.44 -10.10 9.81
N GLN A 252 7.67 -10.04 10.36
CA GLN A 252 8.81 -9.51 9.61
C GLN A 252 9.43 -10.51 8.65
N TYR A 253 9.52 -11.78 9.05
CA TYR A 253 10.14 -12.82 8.24
C TYR A 253 9.49 -14.17 8.51
N LEU A 254 9.32 -14.94 7.44
CA LEU A 254 9.04 -16.37 7.61
C LEU A 254 10.24 -17.07 8.22
N SER A 255 9.97 -17.84 9.22
CA SER A 255 10.94 -18.78 9.80
C SER A 255 10.40 -20.20 9.64
N GLU A 256 11.26 -21.19 9.85
CA GLU A 256 10.83 -22.60 9.91
C GLU A 256 9.73 -22.83 10.96
N LYS A 257 9.67 -21.96 11.98
CA LYS A 257 8.69 -22.01 13.08
C LYS A 257 7.41 -21.24 12.81
N THR A 258 7.31 -20.51 11.70
CA THR A 258 6.09 -19.74 11.37
C THR A 258 4.96 -20.72 11.09
N THR A 259 3.82 -20.51 11.74
CA THR A 259 2.63 -21.35 11.60
C THR A 259 1.58 -20.70 10.71
N ALA A 260 0.68 -21.50 10.16
CA ALA A 260 -0.47 -20.99 9.41
C ALA A 260 -1.36 -20.07 10.25
N GLU A 261 -1.53 -20.40 11.53
CA GLU A 261 -2.27 -19.56 12.48
C GLU A 261 -1.65 -18.18 12.64
N GLN A 262 -0.31 -18.07 12.70
CA GLN A 262 0.38 -16.79 12.77
C GLN A 262 0.18 -15.95 11.48
N LEU A 263 0.17 -16.59 10.30
CA LEU A 263 -0.12 -15.93 9.03
C LEU A 263 -1.56 -15.44 8.97
N GLU A 264 -2.50 -16.28 9.39
CA GLU A 264 -3.91 -15.92 9.47
C GLU A 264 -4.13 -14.74 10.42
N GLN A 265 -3.57 -14.78 11.61
CA GLN A 265 -3.65 -13.69 12.58
C GLN A 265 -2.97 -12.40 12.06
N CYS A 266 -1.86 -12.52 11.34
CA CYS A 266 -1.23 -11.40 10.67
C CYS A 266 -2.17 -10.72 9.67
N TYR A 267 -2.82 -11.52 8.82
CA TYR A 267 -3.76 -11.02 7.82
C TYR A 267 -4.99 -10.38 8.47
N LEU A 268 -5.61 -11.08 9.43
CA LEU A 268 -6.76 -10.57 10.18
C LEU A 268 -6.43 -9.26 10.90
N SER A 269 -5.26 -9.16 11.53
CA SER A 269 -4.81 -7.95 12.21
C SER A 269 -4.63 -6.78 11.25
N ARG A 270 -4.10 -7.03 10.05
CA ARG A 270 -3.96 -6.01 8.99
C ARG A 270 -5.31 -5.54 8.46
N LEU A 271 -6.26 -6.44 8.25
CA LEU A 271 -7.61 -6.05 7.86
C LEU A 271 -8.31 -5.27 8.99
N GLN A 272 -8.19 -5.75 10.23
CA GLN A 272 -8.85 -5.13 11.37
C GLN A 272 -8.33 -3.71 11.63
N ILE A 273 -7.02 -3.47 11.54
CA ILE A 273 -6.50 -2.13 11.76
C ILE A 273 -6.95 -1.16 10.65
N LEU A 274 -7.07 -1.62 9.41
CA LEU A 274 -7.66 -0.80 8.35
C LEU A 274 -9.14 -0.52 8.61
N TYR A 275 -9.90 -1.54 9.04
CA TYR A 275 -11.32 -1.39 9.42
C TYR A 275 -11.53 -0.36 10.53
N ASP A 276 -10.62 -0.34 11.52
CA ASP A 276 -10.65 0.59 12.65
C ASP A 276 -10.23 2.03 12.27
N ASN A 277 -9.83 2.26 11.01
CA ASN A 277 -9.44 3.57 10.47
C ASN A 277 -10.29 4.01 9.27
N PRO A 278 -11.60 4.24 9.46
CA PRO A 278 -12.52 4.56 8.37
C PRO A 278 -12.18 5.86 7.64
N GLU A 279 -11.54 6.83 8.30
CA GLU A 279 -11.14 8.09 7.69
C GLU A 279 -10.03 7.89 6.66
N PHE A 280 -9.05 7.04 6.97
CA PHE A 280 -8.02 6.61 6.03
C PHE A 280 -8.64 5.88 4.83
N LEU A 281 -9.49 4.89 5.07
CA LEU A 281 -10.16 4.13 4.01
C LEU A 281 -10.98 5.04 3.11
N LYS A 282 -11.72 5.98 3.68
CA LYS A 282 -12.48 6.97 2.92
C LYS A 282 -11.58 7.88 2.09
N ALA A 283 -10.40 8.25 2.60
CA ALA A 283 -9.44 9.04 1.85
C ALA A 283 -8.92 8.28 0.62
N VAL A 284 -8.50 7.01 0.77
CA VAL A 284 -7.96 6.19 -0.33
C VAL A 284 -9.03 5.68 -1.31
N GLU A 285 -10.30 5.66 -0.92
CA GLU A 285 -11.42 5.22 -1.76
C GLU A 285 -11.62 6.08 -3.02
N HIS A 286 -11.18 7.34 -2.98
CA HIS A 286 -11.38 8.29 -4.08
C HIS A 286 -10.36 8.14 -5.22
N GLU A 287 -9.27 7.41 -5.02
CA GLU A 287 -8.28 7.22 -6.09
C GLU A 287 -8.70 6.10 -7.03
N SER A 288 -8.56 6.35 -8.33
CA SER A 288 -9.02 5.41 -9.37
C SER A 288 -8.34 4.04 -9.34
N ILE A 289 -7.08 3.99 -8.90
CA ILE A 289 -6.36 2.72 -8.71
C ILE A 289 -6.85 1.93 -7.50
N PHE A 290 -7.45 2.60 -6.52
CA PHE A 290 -8.05 1.96 -5.34
C PHE A 290 -9.57 1.83 -5.48
N TYR A 291 -10.14 2.38 -6.56
CA TYR A 291 -11.57 2.39 -6.78
C TYR A 291 -12.01 1.08 -7.42
N ASN A 292 -12.85 0.37 -6.73
CA ASN A 292 -13.65 -0.70 -7.32
C ASN A 292 -15.01 -0.12 -7.71
N ASN A 293 -15.51 -0.43 -8.91
CA ASN A 293 -16.84 0.00 -9.37
C ASN A 293 -18.02 -0.57 -8.53
N ASP A 294 -17.71 -1.34 -7.49
CA ASP A 294 -18.72 -1.87 -6.59
C ASP A 294 -19.33 -0.74 -5.76
N ALA A 295 -20.64 -0.76 -5.64
CA ALA A 295 -21.41 0.21 -4.85
C ALA A 295 -21.14 0.15 -3.34
N ILE A 296 -20.18 -0.67 -2.92
CA ILE A 296 -19.85 -0.98 -1.53
C ILE A 296 -18.53 -0.28 -1.16
N GLY A 297 -18.55 0.57 -0.13
CA GLY A 297 -17.35 1.25 0.36
C GLY A 297 -16.29 0.29 0.92
N LYS A 298 -15.02 0.73 0.94
CA LYS A 298 -13.87 -0.07 1.40
C LYS A 298 -14.06 -0.69 2.78
N GLN A 299 -14.63 0.05 3.72
CA GLN A 299 -14.87 -0.47 5.07
C GLN A 299 -15.83 -1.65 5.08
N GLU A 300 -16.91 -1.62 4.29
CA GLU A 300 -17.84 -2.73 4.18
C GLU A 300 -17.22 -3.92 3.43
N GLN A 301 -16.36 -3.66 2.44
CA GLN A 301 -15.58 -4.72 1.78
C GLN A 301 -14.69 -5.46 2.79
N ILE A 302 -13.95 -4.75 3.65
CA ILE A 302 -13.13 -5.36 4.70
C ILE A 302 -13.99 -6.18 5.66
N LYS A 303 -15.15 -5.66 6.06
CA LYS A 303 -16.08 -6.36 6.94
C LYS A 303 -16.59 -7.66 6.32
N ASN A 304 -16.94 -7.64 5.04
CA ASN A 304 -17.36 -8.83 4.30
C ASN A 304 -16.24 -9.86 4.23
N ARG A 305 -15.00 -9.41 3.96
CA ARG A 305 -13.82 -10.28 3.95
C ARG A 305 -13.55 -10.92 5.30
N LEU A 306 -13.64 -10.16 6.40
CA LEU A 306 -13.52 -10.70 7.76
C LEU A 306 -14.61 -11.76 8.05
N GLY A 307 -15.83 -11.55 7.54
CA GLY A 307 -16.93 -12.52 7.63
C GLY A 307 -16.66 -13.80 6.84
N GLU A 308 -16.16 -13.69 5.61
CA GLU A 308 -15.76 -14.79 4.73
C GLU A 308 -14.69 -15.67 5.41
N ILE A 309 -13.63 -15.07 5.94
CA ILE A 309 -12.54 -15.79 6.60
C ILE A 309 -13.04 -16.60 7.81
N ASN A 310 -13.94 -16.02 8.60
CA ASN A 310 -14.51 -16.71 9.76
C ASN A 310 -15.32 -17.95 9.40
N THR A 311 -15.85 -18.02 8.17
CA THR A 311 -16.69 -19.15 7.71
C THR A 311 -15.92 -20.15 6.86
N GLU A 312 -14.98 -19.70 6.04
CA GLU A 312 -14.34 -20.51 5.00
C GLU A 312 -12.83 -20.69 5.24
N GLY A 313 -12.23 -19.88 6.14
CA GLY A 313 -10.80 -19.85 6.36
C GLY A 313 -10.05 -19.11 5.25
N LEU A 314 -8.72 -19.22 5.26
CA LEU A 314 -7.85 -18.61 4.26
C LEU A 314 -7.29 -19.65 3.30
N TRP A 315 -7.44 -19.38 2.02
CA TRP A 315 -6.94 -20.18 0.92
C TRP A 315 -5.98 -19.35 0.05
N SER A 316 -4.89 -19.96 -0.38
CA SER A 316 -3.90 -19.34 -1.25
C SER A 316 -4.03 -19.85 -2.68
N ILE A 317 -3.91 -18.93 -3.64
CA ILE A 317 -3.91 -19.22 -5.09
C ILE A 317 -2.52 -19.22 -5.69
N GLY A 318 -1.53 -18.63 -5.00
CA GLY A 318 -0.18 -18.52 -5.52
C GLY A 318 0.75 -17.70 -4.65
N LEU A 319 1.96 -17.48 -5.16
CA LEU A 319 3.04 -16.79 -4.47
C LEU A 319 3.76 -15.79 -5.39
N TYR A 320 4.33 -14.75 -4.81
CA TYR A 320 5.35 -13.95 -5.45
C TYR A 320 6.70 -14.18 -4.77
N GLY A 321 7.73 -14.45 -5.58
CA GLY A 321 9.02 -14.82 -5.02
C GLY A 321 10.21 -14.57 -5.93
N GLU A 322 11.37 -14.69 -5.30
CA GLU A 322 12.68 -14.86 -5.89
C GLU A 322 12.96 -16.36 -5.96
N ILE A 323 12.86 -16.94 -7.14
CA ILE A 323 12.83 -18.39 -7.37
C ILE A 323 14.08 -18.79 -8.15
N THR A 324 14.84 -19.76 -7.64
CA THR A 324 15.97 -20.29 -8.43
C THR A 324 15.46 -20.97 -9.68
N LYS A 325 16.26 -20.95 -10.75
CA LYS A 325 15.90 -21.64 -12.00
C LYS A 325 15.54 -23.11 -11.76
N ASN A 326 16.34 -23.81 -10.94
CA ASN A 326 16.13 -25.24 -10.69
C ASN A 326 14.83 -25.49 -9.94
N ASP A 327 14.51 -24.70 -8.93
CA ASP A 327 13.24 -24.81 -8.22
C ASP A 327 12.05 -24.51 -9.13
N PHE A 328 12.18 -23.46 -9.97
CA PHE A 328 11.12 -23.09 -10.90
C PHE A 328 10.81 -24.26 -11.89
N LEU A 329 11.84 -24.85 -12.50
CA LEU A 329 11.67 -26.00 -13.38
C LEU A 329 11.09 -27.20 -12.64
N ALA A 330 11.53 -27.46 -11.40
CA ALA A 330 11.00 -28.55 -10.58
C ALA A 330 9.52 -28.36 -10.23
N MET A 331 9.07 -27.13 -9.94
CA MET A 331 7.65 -26.82 -9.68
C MET A 331 6.79 -27.11 -10.92
N VAL A 332 7.29 -26.76 -12.10
CA VAL A 332 6.59 -27.02 -13.38
C VAL A 332 6.55 -28.51 -13.69
N GLU A 333 7.69 -29.20 -13.59
CA GLU A 333 7.79 -30.64 -13.88
C GLU A 333 6.87 -31.47 -12.98
N LYS A 334 6.74 -31.09 -11.71
CA LYS A 334 5.82 -31.72 -10.75
C LYS A 334 4.35 -31.36 -10.98
N GLY A 335 4.05 -30.39 -11.85
CA GLY A 335 2.71 -29.89 -12.06
C GLY A 335 2.12 -29.15 -10.86
N GLU A 336 2.97 -28.58 -9.99
CA GLU A 336 2.55 -27.88 -8.78
C GLU A 336 2.13 -26.43 -9.04
N ILE A 337 2.56 -25.89 -10.20
CA ILE A 337 2.18 -24.57 -10.70
C ILE A 337 1.65 -24.71 -12.14
N THR A 338 0.59 -23.95 -12.43
CA THR A 338 -0.04 -23.94 -13.77
C THR A 338 0.25 -22.68 -14.55
N TYR A 339 0.68 -21.64 -13.85
CA TYR A 339 0.86 -20.32 -14.42
C TYR A 339 1.98 -19.59 -13.72
N ALA A 340 2.76 -18.82 -14.48
CA ALA A 340 3.76 -17.92 -13.91
C ALA A 340 3.90 -16.65 -14.76
N MET A 341 3.91 -15.49 -14.11
CA MET A 341 4.30 -14.23 -14.73
C MET A 341 5.71 -13.87 -14.25
N ILE A 342 6.67 -13.98 -15.16
CA ILE A 342 8.06 -13.60 -14.90
C ILE A 342 8.19 -12.09 -15.04
N LYS A 343 8.58 -11.43 -13.95
CA LYS A 343 8.78 -9.97 -13.88
C LYS A 343 10.21 -9.57 -14.25
N ASP A 344 11.18 -10.35 -13.79
CA ASP A 344 12.61 -10.11 -14.04
C ASP A 344 13.42 -11.40 -13.91
N VAL A 345 14.60 -11.42 -14.50
CA VAL A 345 15.58 -12.51 -14.35
C VAL A 345 16.92 -11.89 -14.05
N LYS A 346 17.49 -12.22 -12.90
CA LYS A 346 18.83 -11.78 -12.52
C LYS A 346 19.79 -12.95 -12.54
N LEU A 347 20.99 -12.68 -13.03
CA LEU A 347 22.09 -13.63 -12.88
C LEU A 347 22.72 -13.39 -11.53
N SER A 348 22.78 -14.42 -10.69
CA SER A 348 23.56 -14.33 -9.45
C SER A 348 25.02 -14.07 -9.85
N VAL A 349 25.49 -12.85 -9.59
CA VAL A 349 26.91 -12.55 -9.69
C VAL A 349 27.53 -13.24 -8.49
N LEU A 350 28.20 -14.36 -8.75
CA LEU A 350 29.05 -15.00 -7.73
C LEU A 350 29.97 -13.91 -7.19
N SER A 351 29.72 -13.44 -5.97
CA SER A 351 30.67 -12.65 -5.23
C SER A 351 31.93 -13.54 -5.06
N LYS A 352 32.97 -13.22 -5.82
CA LYS A 352 34.29 -13.81 -5.63
C LYS A 352 34.85 -13.42 -4.28
#